data_14495be1de69509b35ec0a78de800272
#
_entry.id   14495be1de69509b35ec0a78de800272
#
_cell.length_a   1.000
_cell.length_b   1.000
_cell.length_c   1.000
_cell.angle_alpha   90.00
_cell.angle_beta   90.00
_cell.angle_gamma   90.00
#
_symmetry.space_group_name_H-M   'P 1'
#
loop_
_entity.id
_entity.type
_entity.pdbx_description
1 polymer ?
#
loop_
_entity_poly.entity_id
_entity_poly.type
_entity_poly.pdbx_seq_one_letter_code
_entity_poly.pdbx_strand_id
1 'polypeptide(L)'
;MKDIRNEKLANNLLKHSINLQKNEKILIEIIGIDGIPLGKELIKQAEQIGAYPCFNIIDYKIMREMLLNSSKEQIKIYAQHDLQRMKDM
;
A
#
# COMPACT_ATOMS: atom_id res chain seq x y z
N MET A 1 -19.10 8.63 5.75
CA MET A 1 -18.99 9.99 5.14
C MET A 1 -17.58 10.19 4.62
N LYS A 2 -17.44 10.77 3.46
CA LYS A 2 -16.16 10.99 2.82
C LYS A 2 -15.44 12.16 3.48
N ASP A 3 -14.20 11.93 3.91
CA ASP A 3 -13.39 13.00 4.51
C ASP A 3 -12.68 13.78 3.40
N ILE A 4 -12.99 15.07 3.31
CA ILE A 4 -12.41 15.98 2.31
C ILE A 4 -10.89 16.07 2.46
N ARG A 5 -10.37 15.95 3.69
CA ARG A 5 -8.92 15.99 3.93
C ARG A 5 -8.22 14.80 3.28
N ASN A 6 -8.83 13.61 3.34
CA ASN A 6 -8.28 12.43 2.67
C ASN A 6 -8.27 12.60 1.16
N GLU A 7 -9.32 13.19 0.60
CA GLU A 7 -9.42 13.47 -0.83
C GLU A 7 -8.31 14.41 -1.29
N LYS A 8 -8.09 15.50 -0.58
CA LYS A 8 -7.04 16.47 -0.89
C LYS A 8 -5.65 15.89 -0.72
N LEU A 9 -5.43 15.13 0.35
CA LEU A 9 -4.14 14.50 0.61
C LEU A 9 -3.81 13.47 -0.46
N ALA A 10 -4.78 12.64 -0.84
CA ALA A 10 -4.57 11.65 -1.90
C ALA A 10 -4.21 12.34 -3.23
N ASN A 11 -4.92 13.41 -3.58
CA ASN A 11 -4.64 14.18 -4.79
C ASN A 11 -3.22 14.74 -4.77
N ASN A 12 -2.80 15.33 -3.65
CA ASN A 12 -1.45 15.88 -3.52
C ASN A 12 -0.38 14.80 -3.63
N LEU A 13 -0.59 13.65 -2.99
CA LEU A 13 0.37 12.55 -3.04
C LEU A 13 0.55 12.02 -4.45
N LEU A 14 -0.55 11.80 -5.17
CA LEU A 14 -0.49 11.19 -6.50
C LEU A 14 -0.01 12.18 -7.57
N LYS A 15 -0.41 13.43 -7.51
CA LYS A 15 -0.09 14.40 -8.56
C LYS A 15 1.20 15.17 -8.30
N HIS A 16 1.46 15.57 -7.05
CA HIS A 16 2.58 16.45 -6.73
C HIS A 16 3.78 15.71 -6.17
N SER A 17 3.58 14.74 -5.29
CA SER A 17 4.70 14.03 -4.66
C SER A 17 5.25 12.90 -5.54
N ILE A 18 4.37 12.15 -6.19
CA ILE A 18 4.74 10.97 -7.00
C ILE A 18 4.69 11.28 -8.49
N ASN A 19 3.85 12.22 -8.90
CA ASN A 19 3.58 12.55 -10.30
C ASN A 19 3.13 11.29 -11.09
N LEU A 20 2.12 10.62 -10.56
CA LEU A 20 1.61 9.38 -11.13
C LEU A 20 1.02 9.62 -12.52
N GLN A 21 1.45 8.82 -13.47
CA GLN A 21 1.02 8.90 -14.86
C GLN A 21 0.12 7.72 -15.23
N LYS A 22 -0.63 7.89 -16.32
CA LYS A 22 -1.45 6.84 -16.89
C LYS A 22 -0.59 5.61 -17.22
N ASN A 23 -1.14 4.43 -16.95
CA ASN A 23 -0.52 3.13 -17.17
C ASN A 23 0.64 2.78 -16.23
N GLU A 24 0.97 3.64 -15.29
CA GLU A 24 1.95 3.31 -14.25
C GLU A 24 1.32 2.44 -13.18
N LYS A 25 2.13 1.59 -12.56
CA LYS A 25 1.74 0.81 -11.39
C LYS A 25 2.11 1.58 -10.13
N ILE A 26 1.29 1.48 -9.12
CA ILE A 26 1.57 2.07 -7.81
C ILE A 26 1.25 1.05 -6.72
N LEU A 27 2.17 0.88 -5.78
CA LEU A 27 1.95 0.06 -4.60
C LEU A 27 1.49 0.96 -3.45
N ILE A 28 0.30 0.69 -2.94
CA ILE A 28 -0.26 1.41 -1.79
C ILE A 28 -0.22 0.47 -0.60
N GLU A 29 0.66 0.75 0.35
CA GLU A 29 0.75 0.00 1.60
C GLU A 29 0.18 0.81 2.74
N ILE A 30 -0.72 0.21 3.49
CA ILE A 30 -1.34 0.84 4.65
C ILE A 30 -0.96 0.06 5.88
N ILE A 31 -0.49 0.78 6.90
CA ILE A 31 -0.12 0.20 8.18
C ILE A 31 -1.25 0.49 9.17
N GLY A 32 -1.93 -0.58 9.59
CA GLY A 32 -3.06 -0.49 10.49
C GLY A 32 -4.36 -0.11 9.77
N ILE A 33 -5.47 -0.29 10.47
CA ILE A 33 -6.81 -0.07 9.90
C ILE A 33 -7.19 1.40 9.76
N ASP A 34 -6.52 2.28 10.50
CA ASP A 34 -6.83 3.72 10.49
C ASP A 34 -6.48 4.38 9.15
N GLY A 35 -5.61 3.78 8.37
CA GLY A 35 -5.25 4.28 7.05
C GLY A 35 -6.19 3.88 5.92
N ILE A 36 -7.20 3.05 6.19
CA ILE A 36 -8.10 2.55 5.15
C ILE A 36 -8.85 3.67 4.42
N PRO A 37 -9.40 4.70 5.09
CA PRO A 37 -10.10 5.77 4.36
C PRO A 37 -9.19 6.50 3.36
N LEU A 38 -7.96 6.80 3.73
CA LEU A 38 -7.00 7.40 2.81
C LEU A 38 -6.63 6.44 1.69
N GLY A 39 -6.43 5.17 2.02
CA GLY A 39 -6.13 4.14 1.01
C GLY A 39 -7.22 4.00 -0.04
N LYS A 40 -8.48 4.03 0.37
CA LYS A 40 -9.61 4.00 -0.57
C LYS A 40 -9.58 5.20 -1.54
N GLU A 41 -9.27 6.39 -1.03
CA GLU A 41 -9.15 7.58 -1.86
C GLU A 41 -7.98 7.49 -2.83
N LEU A 42 -6.84 6.97 -2.36
CA LEU A 42 -5.68 6.77 -3.23
C LEU A 42 -5.98 5.83 -4.39
N ILE A 43 -6.63 4.70 -4.09
CA ILE A 43 -7.03 3.74 -5.13
C ILE A 43 -7.97 4.38 -6.14
N LYS A 44 -9.00 5.05 -5.65
CA LYS A 44 -9.99 5.71 -6.49
C LYS A 44 -9.35 6.72 -7.44
N GLN A 45 -8.50 7.59 -6.90
CA GLN A 45 -7.87 8.63 -7.70
C GLN A 45 -6.81 8.07 -8.66
N ALA A 46 -6.07 7.03 -8.24
CA ALA A 46 -5.13 6.36 -9.12
C ALA A 46 -5.85 5.73 -10.32
N GLU A 47 -6.99 5.09 -10.10
CA GLU A 47 -7.80 4.54 -11.19
C GLU A 47 -8.33 5.63 -12.11
N GLN A 48 -8.72 6.78 -11.58
CA GLN A 48 -9.17 7.91 -12.38
C GLN A 48 -8.08 8.47 -13.28
N ILE A 49 -6.82 8.41 -12.83
CA ILE A 49 -5.67 8.80 -13.64
C ILE A 49 -5.39 7.77 -14.75
N GLY A 50 -5.87 6.54 -14.59
CA GLY A 50 -5.59 5.44 -15.51
C GLY A 50 -4.37 4.63 -15.11
N ALA A 51 -3.92 4.77 -13.86
CA ALA A 51 -2.84 3.96 -13.31
C ALA A 51 -3.38 2.63 -12.74
N TYR A 52 -2.50 1.76 -12.33
CA TYR A 52 -2.84 0.43 -11.81
C TYR A 52 -2.44 0.34 -10.33
N PRO A 53 -3.34 0.66 -9.39
CA PRO A 53 -3.05 0.57 -7.98
C PRO A 53 -3.05 -0.87 -7.49
N CYS A 54 -2.03 -1.24 -6.74
CA CYS A 54 -1.94 -2.50 -6.02
C CYS A 54 -1.94 -2.18 -4.53
N PHE A 55 -2.68 -2.92 -3.75
CA PHE A 55 -3.00 -2.57 -2.38
C PHE A 55 -2.57 -3.65 -1.40
N ASN A 56 -2.00 -3.23 -0.28
CA ASN A 56 -1.62 -4.13 0.80
C ASN A 56 -1.86 -3.47 2.16
N ILE A 57 -2.41 -4.24 3.09
CA ILE A 57 -2.58 -3.80 4.47
C ILE A 57 -1.62 -4.57 5.36
N ILE A 58 -0.86 -3.84 6.16
CA ILE A 58 0.06 -4.41 7.13
C ILE A 58 -0.47 -4.12 8.53
N ASP A 59 -0.69 -5.17 9.32
CA ASP A 59 -1.06 -5.05 10.72
C ASP A 59 0.11 -5.52 11.57
N TYR A 60 0.64 -4.62 12.41
CA TYR A 60 1.79 -4.94 13.25
C TYR A 60 1.52 -6.07 14.24
N LYS A 61 0.28 -6.22 14.70
CA LYS A 61 -0.08 -7.31 15.60
C LYS A 61 0.06 -8.65 14.92
N ILE A 62 -0.39 -8.74 13.67
CA ILE A 62 -0.28 -9.95 12.87
C ILE A 62 1.18 -10.22 12.54
N MET A 63 1.94 -9.20 12.13
CA MET A 63 3.36 -9.33 11.83
C MET A 63 4.14 -9.80 13.04
N ARG A 64 3.85 -9.24 14.21
CA ARG A 64 4.50 -9.64 15.45
C ARG A 64 4.26 -11.10 15.75
N GLU A 65 3.02 -11.58 15.59
CA GLU A 65 2.68 -12.98 15.79
C GLU A 65 3.45 -13.89 14.84
N MET A 66 3.57 -13.50 13.59
CA MET A 66 4.35 -14.25 12.61
C MET A 66 5.82 -14.34 13.00
N LEU A 67 6.42 -13.26 13.49
CA LEU A 67 7.85 -13.19 13.76
C LEU A 67 8.26 -13.77 15.12
N LEU A 68 7.37 -13.74 16.11
CA LEU A 68 7.68 -14.17 17.47
C LEU A 68 8.12 -15.65 17.55
N ASN A 69 7.49 -16.51 16.78
CA ASN A 69 7.73 -17.95 16.81
C ASN A 69 8.35 -18.48 15.52
N SER A 70 8.79 -17.59 14.64
CA SER A 70 9.35 -18.01 13.36
C SER A 70 10.80 -18.43 13.48
N SER A 71 11.17 -19.49 12.79
CA SER A 71 12.57 -19.90 12.62
C SER A 71 13.27 -18.92 11.65
N LYS A 72 14.60 -18.98 11.64
CA LYS A 72 15.39 -18.19 10.68
C LYS A 72 15.00 -18.49 9.23
N GLU A 73 14.71 -19.76 8.96
CA GLU A 73 14.31 -20.21 7.63
C GLU A 73 12.96 -19.67 7.22
N GLN A 74 11.99 -19.64 8.14
CA GLN A 74 10.67 -19.06 7.89
C GLN A 74 10.76 -17.57 7.61
N ILE A 75 11.54 -16.83 8.39
CA ILE A 75 11.75 -15.40 8.17
C ILE A 75 12.37 -15.14 6.80
N LYS A 76 13.32 -15.99 6.38
CA LYS A 76 13.94 -15.88 5.07
C LYS A 76 12.93 -16.06 3.94
N ILE A 77 12.02 -17.01 4.09
CA ILE A 77 10.96 -17.25 3.10
C ILE A 77 9.99 -16.06 3.03
N TYR A 78 9.61 -15.51 4.18
CA TYR A 78 8.76 -14.32 4.21
C TYR A 78 9.41 -13.13 3.51
N ALA A 79 10.72 -12.93 3.75
CA ALA A 79 11.46 -11.86 3.10
C ALA A 79 11.55 -12.05 1.59
N GLN A 80 11.73 -13.27 1.12
CA GLN A 80 11.74 -13.59 -0.31
C GLN A 80 10.39 -13.30 -0.97
N HIS A 81 9.31 -13.63 -0.28
CA HIS A 81 7.96 -13.37 -0.77
C HIS A 81 7.71 -11.86 -0.92
N ASP A 82 8.08 -11.07 0.08
CA ASP A 82 7.95 -9.62 0.01
C ASP A 82 8.79 -9.01 -1.10
N LEU A 83 10.01 -9.50 -1.28
CA LEU A 83 10.89 -9.02 -2.35
C LEU A 83 10.30 -9.32 -3.73
N GLN A 84 9.74 -10.52 -3.91
CA GLN A 84 9.14 -10.91 -5.18
C GLN A 84 7.92 -10.03 -5.48
N ARG A 85 7.10 -9.77 -4.49
CA ARG A 85 5.94 -8.88 -4.62
C ARG A 85 6.35 -7.47 -5.06
N MET A 86 7.44 -6.95 -4.49
CA MET A 86 7.97 -5.63 -4.86
C MET A 86 8.55 -5.63 -6.27
N LYS A 87 9.18 -6.71 -6.70
CA LYS A 87 9.71 -6.83 -8.05
C LYS A 87 8.62 -6.87 -9.12
N ASP A 88 7.45 -7.40 -8.78
CA ASP A 88 6.33 -7.48 -9.71
C ASP A 88 5.66 -6.12 -9.94
N MET A 89 6.03 -5.14 -9.15
CA MET A 89 5.58 -3.76 -9.31
C MET A 89 6.58 -2.99 -10.19
#